data_0b65a2fa6a73352eea1e20a338022630
#
_entry.id   0b65a2fa6a73352eea1e20a338022630
#
_cell.length_a   1.000
_cell.length_b   1.000
_cell.length_c   1.000
_cell.angle_alpha   90.00
_cell.angle_beta   90.00
_cell.angle_gamma   90.00
#
_symmetry.space_group_name_H-M   'P 1'
#
loop_
_entity.id
_entity.type
_entity.pdbx_description
1 polymer ?
#
loop_
_entity_poly.entity_id
_entity_poly.type
_entity_poly.pdbx_seq_one_letter_code
_entity_poly.pdbx_strand_id
1 'polypeptide(L)'
;MVWQQIYDPFGNMVTSTLLASLPVVVMLAGLGFFHLKAHIAAAAGLVAALAVAIFAYGMPASMAGKAALYGSLTGLLPIGWIVLNIIFLHQLTEQNGSFKVLQDSIAGITEDRRLQLLLIAFSFGAFFEGAAGFGTPVAVTAAILIGLGFSPLAASGLSLIANTAPVAYGALGTPVITLAKVHGYDLMAISAMIGRQLPFFSLLVPFWLIWAFAGRKAMWEIWPAILVSGLSFAVSQFFVSNYIGPELVDVIAAVVSMVSLVSFLRVWQPKVVWRSVSLKGHEADGGTAKEPTPLVRHPRAAVIRAWMPWAILTVFVFVWGLPPVKTFFNGLFAPAFPMEGLHNLIEKMPPVVKTPHKEAAVYTLALLSTTGTGILLAALLGGLVMKYSPVQLVATFGRTIWLVRYSLLTIVLMLALGSLTRFSGTDTTLGLAFANTGMLYPFFGTLMGWIGVALTGSDTASNVLFGGMQKVAAEQLGLSPNLMGAANSSGGVMGKMIDAQSIVVASTATRWFDHEGDILRYVFFHSIALACLVGVFVTLQAYVYPFTLMVIH
;
A
#
# COMPACT_ATOMS: atom_id res chain seq x y z
N MET A 1 15.23 26.52 19.51
CA MET A 1 14.29 27.49 18.91
C MET A 1 13.18 26.68 18.26
N VAL A 2 11.92 27.02 18.51
CA VAL A 2 10.77 26.37 17.86
C VAL A 2 10.61 27.02 16.48
N TRP A 3 10.46 26.21 15.44
CA TRP A 3 10.21 26.65 14.07
C TRP A 3 8.76 26.38 13.71
N GLN A 4 8.08 27.39 13.17
CA GLN A 4 6.68 27.31 12.77
C GLN A 4 6.57 27.00 11.29
N GLN A 5 5.74 26.05 10.91
CA GLN A 5 5.48 25.74 9.51
C GLN A 5 4.79 26.92 8.82
N ILE A 6 5.27 27.25 7.64
CA ILE A 6 4.71 28.27 6.75
C ILE A 6 4.17 27.53 5.53
N TYR A 7 2.89 27.78 5.18
CA TYR A 7 2.26 27.04 4.06
C TYR A 7 2.16 27.88 2.79
N ASP A 8 2.37 29.17 2.88
CA ASP A 8 2.47 30.09 1.74
C ASP A 8 3.66 31.05 1.93
N PRO A 9 4.91 30.54 1.75
CA PRO A 9 6.12 31.33 2.02
C PRO A 9 6.32 32.52 1.08
N PHE A 10 5.61 32.57 -0.05
CA PHE A 10 5.74 33.62 -1.05
C PHE A 10 4.57 34.61 -1.08
N GLY A 11 3.55 34.43 -0.20
CA GLY A 11 2.32 35.22 -0.25
C GLY A 11 1.53 35.00 -1.57
N ASN A 12 1.86 33.95 -2.29
CA ASN A 12 1.20 33.51 -3.53
C ASN A 12 1.11 32.00 -3.56
N MET A 13 -0.10 31.49 -3.33
CA MET A 13 -0.36 30.07 -3.22
C MET A 13 0.06 29.29 -4.47
N VAL A 14 -0.05 29.86 -5.67
CA VAL A 14 0.37 29.19 -6.91
C VAL A 14 1.88 28.95 -6.91
N THR A 15 2.67 29.97 -6.60
CA THR A 15 4.14 29.87 -6.54
C THR A 15 4.57 28.90 -5.45
N SER A 16 3.95 29.01 -4.27
CA SER A 16 4.23 28.12 -3.13
C SER A 16 3.89 26.67 -3.45
N THR A 17 2.77 26.42 -4.14
CA THR A 17 2.36 25.07 -4.59
C THR A 17 3.32 24.51 -5.63
N LEU A 18 3.74 25.29 -6.62
CA LEU A 18 4.69 24.85 -7.63
C LEU A 18 6.03 24.45 -7.01
N LEU A 19 6.54 25.23 -6.05
CA LEU A 19 7.78 24.89 -5.34
C LEU A 19 7.60 23.69 -4.41
N ALA A 20 6.47 23.56 -3.71
CA ALA A 20 6.15 22.42 -2.88
C ALA A 20 6.05 21.11 -3.70
N SER A 21 5.62 21.20 -4.96
CA SER A 21 5.51 20.03 -5.85
C SER A 21 6.87 19.57 -6.43
N LEU A 22 7.89 20.42 -6.40
CA LEU A 22 9.17 20.16 -7.07
C LEU A 22 9.84 18.84 -6.66
N PRO A 23 9.93 18.46 -5.38
CA PRO A 23 10.52 17.17 -4.98
C PRO A 23 9.81 15.98 -5.62
N VAL A 24 8.48 16.02 -5.65
CA VAL A 24 7.64 14.96 -6.24
C VAL A 24 7.82 14.92 -7.75
N VAL A 25 7.78 16.06 -8.41
CA VAL A 25 7.98 16.18 -9.86
C VAL A 25 9.36 15.67 -10.25
N VAL A 26 10.42 16.02 -9.53
CA VAL A 26 11.79 15.54 -9.79
C VAL A 26 11.87 14.02 -9.66
N MET A 27 11.30 13.46 -8.60
CA MET A 27 11.31 12.00 -8.39
C MET A 27 10.50 11.27 -9.46
N LEU A 28 9.26 11.69 -9.70
CA LEU A 28 8.36 11.04 -10.67
C LEU A 28 8.88 11.19 -12.10
N ALA A 29 9.39 12.37 -12.47
CA ALA A 29 10.02 12.58 -13.77
C ALA A 29 11.29 11.75 -13.92
N GLY A 30 12.12 11.66 -12.87
CA GLY A 30 13.30 10.79 -12.85
C GLY A 30 12.96 9.35 -13.15
N LEU A 31 11.94 8.80 -12.51
CA LEU A 31 11.49 7.41 -12.73
C LEU A 31 10.80 7.25 -14.08
N GLY A 32 9.79 8.10 -14.36
CA GLY A 32 8.87 7.93 -15.49
C GLY A 32 9.42 8.37 -16.84
N PHE A 33 10.17 9.49 -16.90
CA PHE A 33 10.63 10.06 -18.17
C PHE A 33 12.13 9.82 -18.42
N PHE A 34 12.96 9.97 -17.38
CA PHE A 34 14.42 9.84 -17.53
C PHE A 34 14.93 8.42 -17.29
N HIS A 35 14.07 7.48 -16.92
CA HIS A 35 14.42 6.08 -16.65
C HIS A 35 15.59 5.92 -15.66
N LEU A 36 15.68 6.82 -14.69
CA LEU A 36 16.70 6.73 -13.65
C LEU A 36 16.43 5.52 -12.75
N LYS A 37 17.51 4.95 -12.21
CA LYS A 37 17.37 3.93 -11.18
C LYS A 37 16.64 4.50 -9.95
N ALA A 38 15.80 3.70 -9.31
CA ALA A 38 14.91 4.17 -8.24
C ALA A 38 15.65 4.89 -7.10
N HIS A 39 16.80 4.36 -6.65
CA HIS A 39 17.63 5.00 -5.62
C HIS A 39 18.21 6.34 -6.06
N ILE A 40 18.52 6.52 -7.36
CA ILE A 40 19.01 7.79 -7.90
C ILE A 40 17.86 8.81 -7.97
N ALA A 41 16.70 8.41 -8.47
CA ALA A 41 15.52 9.28 -8.52
C ALA A 41 15.06 9.70 -7.10
N ALA A 42 15.08 8.79 -6.15
CA ALA A 42 14.78 9.07 -4.74
C ALA A 42 15.80 10.02 -4.11
N ALA A 43 17.09 9.85 -4.40
CA ALA A 43 18.15 10.75 -3.95
C ALA A 43 17.97 12.16 -4.55
N ALA A 44 17.68 12.27 -5.86
CA ALA A 44 17.41 13.54 -6.52
C ALA A 44 16.17 14.25 -5.92
N GLY A 45 15.07 13.50 -5.69
CA GLY A 45 13.88 14.00 -5.01
C GLY A 45 14.17 14.50 -3.59
N LEU A 46 14.97 13.75 -2.83
CA LEU A 46 15.39 14.16 -1.47
C LEU A 46 16.24 15.43 -1.49
N VAL A 47 17.18 15.55 -2.43
CA VAL A 47 18.00 16.78 -2.58
C VAL A 47 17.10 17.98 -2.94
N ALA A 48 16.15 17.80 -3.85
CA ALA A 48 15.17 18.82 -4.19
C ALA A 48 14.31 19.21 -2.98
N ALA A 49 13.87 18.24 -2.17
CA ALA A 49 13.10 18.49 -0.95
C ALA A 49 13.91 19.25 0.10
N LEU A 50 15.19 18.90 0.29
CA LEU A 50 16.09 19.64 1.18
C LEU A 50 16.26 21.09 0.71
N ALA A 51 16.47 21.30 -0.58
CA ALA A 51 16.60 22.64 -1.15
C ALA A 51 15.31 23.46 -0.94
N VAL A 52 14.14 22.90 -1.25
CA VAL A 52 12.85 23.57 -1.06
C VAL A 52 12.59 23.86 0.42
N ALA A 53 12.79 22.87 1.31
CA ALA A 53 12.56 23.06 2.75
C ALA A 53 13.45 24.16 3.34
N ILE A 54 14.73 24.19 2.98
CA ILE A 54 15.71 25.13 3.54
C ILE A 54 15.56 26.52 2.91
N PHE A 55 15.56 26.62 1.58
CA PHE A 55 15.65 27.91 0.88
C PHE A 55 14.29 28.55 0.62
N ALA A 56 13.24 27.77 0.37
CA ALA A 56 11.91 28.31 0.10
C ALA A 56 11.05 28.42 1.37
N TYR A 57 11.10 27.42 2.24
CA TYR A 57 10.29 27.38 3.47
C TYR A 57 11.04 27.89 4.72
N GLY A 58 12.33 28.18 4.61
CA GLY A 58 13.13 28.70 5.71
C GLY A 58 13.33 27.72 6.88
N MET A 59 13.18 26.42 6.61
CA MET A 59 13.43 25.40 7.64
C MET A 59 14.93 25.35 7.97
N PRO A 60 15.33 25.37 9.26
CA PRO A 60 16.73 25.23 9.63
C PRO A 60 17.34 23.95 9.05
N ALA A 61 18.51 24.07 8.41
CA ALA A 61 19.16 22.93 7.72
C ALA A 61 19.41 21.74 8.66
N SER A 62 19.71 21.99 9.93
CA SER A 62 19.86 20.94 10.93
C SER A 62 18.56 20.19 11.21
N MET A 63 17.41 20.89 11.23
CA MET A 63 16.09 20.26 11.39
C MET A 63 15.71 19.48 10.13
N ALA A 64 15.96 20.02 8.93
CA ALA A 64 15.73 19.33 7.67
C ALA A 64 16.52 18.02 7.58
N GLY A 65 17.81 18.04 7.93
CA GLY A 65 18.65 16.84 7.99
C GLY A 65 18.15 15.80 9.00
N LYS A 66 17.68 16.25 10.17
CA LYS A 66 17.12 15.34 11.20
C LYS A 66 15.76 14.76 10.79
N ALA A 67 14.93 15.53 10.07
CA ALA A 67 13.68 15.04 9.50
C ALA A 67 13.95 13.95 8.45
N ALA A 68 14.94 14.15 7.58
CA ALA A 68 15.38 13.14 6.63
C ALA A 68 15.95 11.89 7.33
N LEU A 69 16.76 12.06 8.38
CA LEU A 69 17.28 10.94 9.20
C LEU A 69 16.15 10.15 9.88
N TYR A 70 15.15 10.84 10.46
CA TYR A 70 13.98 10.20 11.05
C TYR A 70 13.24 9.32 10.05
N GLY A 71 13.01 9.84 8.83
CA GLY A 71 12.43 9.07 7.74
C GLY A 71 13.30 7.88 7.32
N SER A 72 14.62 8.08 7.23
CA SER A 72 15.58 7.01 6.91
C SER A 72 15.52 5.86 7.90
N LEU A 73 15.47 6.15 9.20
CA LEU A 73 15.35 5.14 10.25
C LEU A 73 14.03 4.38 10.16
N THR A 74 12.92 5.09 9.90
CA THR A 74 11.61 4.49 9.67
C THR A 74 11.59 3.63 8.39
N GLY A 75 12.35 4.03 7.37
CA GLY A 75 12.52 3.27 6.14
C GLY A 75 13.28 1.97 6.36
N LEU A 76 14.30 1.98 7.21
CA LEU A 76 15.08 0.80 7.53
C LEU A 76 14.29 -0.17 8.41
N LEU A 77 13.67 0.34 9.46
CA LEU A 77 12.78 -0.41 10.37
C LEU A 77 11.52 0.44 10.62
N PRO A 78 10.29 -0.05 10.33
CA PRO A 78 9.92 -1.45 10.02
C PRO A 78 9.97 -1.87 8.55
N ILE A 79 10.03 -0.93 7.59
CA ILE A 79 9.71 -1.24 6.18
C ILE A 79 10.77 -2.13 5.52
N GLY A 80 12.03 -1.71 5.57
CA GLY A 80 13.13 -2.50 5.00
C GLY A 80 13.25 -3.88 5.63
N TRP A 81 12.95 -3.98 6.93
CA TRP A 81 12.93 -5.23 7.67
C TRP A 81 11.85 -6.20 7.17
N ILE A 82 10.65 -5.71 6.82
CA ILE A 82 9.59 -6.51 6.19
C ILE A 82 10.08 -7.05 4.84
N VAL A 83 10.58 -6.16 3.98
CA VAL A 83 11.04 -6.53 2.63
C VAL A 83 12.16 -7.55 2.66
N LEU A 84 13.16 -7.35 3.51
CA LEU A 84 14.28 -8.28 3.68
C LEU A 84 13.79 -9.68 4.06
N ASN A 85 12.91 -9.76 5.06
CA ASN A 85 12.50 -11.04 5.62
C ASN A 85 11.52 -11.80 4.73
N ILE A 86 10.63 -11.11 3.98
CA ILE A 86 9.75 -11.81 3.03
C ILE A 86 10.54 -12.36 1.83
N ILE A 87 11.52 -11.60 1.33
CA ILE A 87 12.40 -12.10 0.26
C ILE A 87 13.27 -13.24 0.77
N PHE A 88 13.71 -13.21 2.02
CA PHE A 88 14.43 -14.33 2.64
C PHE A 88 13.57 -15.61 2.66
N LEU A 89 12.31 -15.54 3.10
CA LEU A 89 11.38 -16.68 3.03
C LEU A 89 11.20 -17.19 1.58
N HIS A 90 11.02 -16.26 0.64
CA HIS A 90 10.90 -16.60 -0.78
C HIS A 90 12.15 -17.33 -1.29
N GLN A 91 13.35 -16.83 -0.95
CA GLN A 91 14.62 -17.48 -1.32
C GLN A 91 14.72 -18.92 -0.79
N LEU A 92 14.31 -19.15 0.47
CA LEU A 92 14.29 -20.49 1.06
C LEU A 92 13.33 -21.42 0.30
N THR A 93 12.12 -20.96 0.00
CA THR A 93 11.13 -21.78 -0.70
C THR A 93 11.51 -22.07 -2.15
N GLU A 94 12.23 -21.16 -2.79
CA GLU A 94 12.71 -21.32 -4.15
C GLU A 94 13.89 -22.30 -4.22
N GLN A 95 14.90 -22.13 -3.35
CA GLN A 95 16.10 -22.98 -3.35
C GLN A 95 15.82 -24.46 -3.08
N ASN A 96 14.80 -24.77 -2.26
CA ASN A 96 14.45 -26.16 -1.98
C ASN A 96 13.40 -26.75 -2.94
N GLY A 97 12.93 -25.97 -3.92
CA GLY A 97 11.91 -26.38 -4.89
C GLY A 97 10.46 -26.37 -4.38
N SER A 98 10.21 -26.05 -3.10
CA SER A 98 8.84 -25.96 -2.56
C SER A 98 8.00 -24.93 -3.31
N PHE A 99 8.62 -23.84 -3.76
CA PHE A 99 7.94 -22.79 -4.50
C PHE A 99 7.41 -23.31 -5.85
N LYS A 100 8.15 -24.17 -6.53
CA LYS A 100 7.70 -24.81 -7.77
C LYS A 100 6.48 -25.73 -7.53
N VAL A 101 6.50 -26.50 -6.44
CA VAL A 101 5.35 -27.35 -6.05
C VAL A 101 4.12 -26.49 -5.70
N LEU A 102 4.33 -25.34 -5.04
CA LEU A 102 3.28 -24.36 -4.76
C LEU A 102 2.65 -23.83 -6.05
N GLN A 103 3.48 -23.39 -7.00
CA GLN A 103 3.03 -22.92 -8.31
C GLN A 103 2.16 -23.94 -9.02
N ASP A 104 2.65 -25.18 -9.10
CA ASP A 104 1.94 -26.27 -9.76
C ASP A 104 0.61 -26.58 -9.04
N SER A 105 0.56 -26.48 -7.70
CA SER A 105 -0.66 -26.72 -6.91
C SER A 105 -1.74 -25.65 -7.10
N ILE A 106 -1.35 -24.37 -7.22
CA ILE A 106 -2.29 -23.26 -7.50
C ILE A 106 -2.76 -23.34 -8.96
N ALA A 107 -1.85 -23.63 -9.88
CA ALA A 107 -2.21 -23.93 -11.25
C ALA A 107 -3.19 -25.08 -11.35
N GLY A 108 -3.16 -26.02 -10.38
CA GLY A 108 -4.09 -27.15 -10.28
C GLY A 108 -5.51 -26.80 -9.82
N ILE A 109 -5.74 -25.64 -9.17
CA ILE A 109 -7.09 -25.16 -8.83
C ILE A 109 -7.80 -24.70 -10.10
N THR A 110 -7.08 -24.01 -10.96
CA THR A 110 -7.52 -23.57 -12.29
C THR A 110 -6.31 -23.37 -13.17
N GLU A 111 -6.42 -23.72 -14.44
CA GLU A 111 -5.39 -23.43 -15.44
C GLU A 111 -5.49 -22.00 -15.98
N ASP A 112 -6.60 -21.31 -15.73
CA ASP A 112 -6.85 -19.97 -16.23
C ASP A 112 -6.10 -18.92 -15.40
N ARG A 113 -5.17 -18.20 -16.04
CA ARG A 113 -4.34 -17.18 -15.40
C ARG A 113 -5.13 -16.01 -14.83
N ARG A 114 -6.30 -15.70 -15.41
CA ARG A 114 -7.19 -14.64 -14.91
C ARG A 114 -7.80 -15.04 -13.56
N LEU A 115 -8.19 -16.32 -13.42
CA LEU A 115 -8.74 -16.85 -12.16
C LEU A 115 -7.66 -16.97 -11.09
N GLN A 116 -6.43 -17.35 -11.46
CA GLN A 116 -5.28 -17.33 -10.55
C GLN A 116 -5.01 -15.93 -10.03
N LEU A 117 -5.09 -14.92 -10.91
CA LEU A 117 -4.90 -13.52 -10.54
C LEU A 117 -5.96 -13.05 -9.52
N LEU A 118 -7.24 -13.38 -9.74
CA LEU A 118 -8.31 -13.07 -8.79
C LEU A 118 -8.09 -13.72 -7.42
N LEU A 119 -7.69 -14.99 -7.42
CA LEU A 119 -7.49 -15.72 -6.18
C LEU A 119 -6.27 -15.20 -5.39
N ILE A 120 -5.14 -14.95 -6.08
CA ILE A 120 -3.86 -14.63 -5.46
C ILE A 120 -3.73 -13.11 -5.23
N ALA A 121 -3.80 -12.32 -6.31
CA ALA A 121 -3.53 -10.88 -6.17
C ALA A 121 -4.66 -10.17 -5.44
N PHE A 122 -5.92 -10.46 -5.78
CA PHE A 122 -7.06 -9.80 -5.16
C PHE A 122 -7.40 -10.41 -3.80
N SER A 123 -7.92 -11.66 -3.73
CA SER A 123 -8.46 -12.19 -2.48
C SER A 123 -7.38 -12.51 -1.44
N PHE A 124 -6.31 -13.22 -1.84
CA PHE A 124 -5.23 -13.56 -0.92
C PHE A 124 -4.36 -12.35 -0.55
N GLY A 125 -4.14 -11.42 -1.52
CA GLY A 125 -3.49 -10.15 -1.26
C GLY A 125 -4.23 -9.31 -0.22
N ALA A 126 -5.56 -9.23 -0.32
CA ALA A 126 -6.39 -8.53 0.66
C ALA A 126 -6.31 -9.13 2.07
N PHE A 127 -6.17 -10.44 2.19
CA PHE A 127 -5.93 -11.10 3.49
C PHE A 127 -4.65 -10.58 4.15
N PHE A 128 -3.55 -10.49 3.38
CA PHE A 128 -2.29 -9.97 3.91
C PHE A 128 -2.35 -8.47 4.21
N GLU A 129 -3.09 -7.68 3.43
CA GLU A 129 -3.27 -6.27 3.74
C GLU A 129 -4.02 -6.10 5.06
N GLY A 130 -5.12 -6.83 5.25
CA GLY A 130 -5.89 -6.81 6.48
C GLY A 130 -5.09 -7.26 7.70
N ALA A 131 -4.27 -8.30 7.56
CA ALA A 131 -3.50 -8.86 8.67
C ALA A 131 -2.28 -8.01 9.04
N ALA A 132 -1.54 -7.49 8.05
CA ALA A 132 -0.23 -6.85 8.27
C ALA A 132 -0.08 -5.47 7.64
N GLY A 133 -0.65 -5.21 6.48
CA GLY A 133 -0.43 -3.97 5.74
C GLY A 133 1.04 -3.74 5.33
N PHE A 134 1.42 -2.48 5.23
CA PHE A 134 2.83 -2.01 5.08
C PHE A 134 3.63 -2.64 3.93
N GLY A 135 2.99 -2.90 2.77
CA GLY A 135 3.65 -3.45 1.57
C GLY A 135 3.81 -4.96 1.56
N THR A 136 3.51 -5.67 2.66
CA THR A 136 3.53 -7.14 2.72
C THR A 136 2.66 -7.78 1.64
N PRO A 137 1.42 -7.32 1.37
CA PRO A 137 0.55 -7.92 0.35
C PRO A 137 1.18 -7.92 -1.02
N VAL A 138 1.72 -6.77 -1.43
CA VAL A 138 2.36 -6.59 -2.74
C VAL A 138 3.59 -7.49 -2.87
N ALA A 139 4.42 -7.57 -1.81
CA ALA A 139 5.59 -8.45 -1.80
C ALA A 139 5.21 -9.91 -2.01
N VAL A 140 4.21 -10.39 -1.25
CA VAL A 140 3.76 -11.78 -1.28
C VAL A 140 3.08 -12.11 -2.61
N THR A 141 2.12 -11.30 -3.05
CA THR A 141 1.36 -11.58 -4.27
C THR A 141 2.23 -11.49 -5.51
N ALA A 142 3.09 -10.48 -5.63
CA ALA A 142 4.02 -10.36 -6.74
C ALA A 142 5.03 -11.52 -6.78
N ALA A 143 5.55 -11.98 -5.62
CA ALA A 143 6.42 -13.14 -5.55
C ALA A 143 5.72 -14.44 -5.99
N ILE A 144 4.46 -14.64 -5.62
CA ILE A 144 3.69 -15.81 -6.06
C ILE A 144 3.39 -15.73 -7.57
N LEU A 145 2.98 -14.56 -8.07
CA LEU A 145 2.66 -14.39 -9.49
C LEU A 145 3.88 -14.60 -10.40
N ILE A 146 5.05 -14.03 -10.03
CA ILE A 146 6.30 -14.28 -10.79
C ILE A 146 6.67 -15.76 -10.77
N GLY A 147 6.42 -16.42 -9.65
CA GLY A 147 6.62 -17.84 -9.50
C GLY A 147 5.68 -18.68 -10.36
N LEU A 148 4.47 -18.21 -10.63
CA LEU A 148 3.52 -18.83 -11.56
C LEU A 148 3.86 -18.54 -13.04
N GLY A 149 4.93 -17.79 -13.29
CA GLY A 149 5.41 -17.48 -14.63
C GLY A 149 4.85 -16.19 -15.22
N PHE A 150 4.11 -15.37 -14.45
CA PHE A 150 3.72 -14.06 -14.92
C PHE A 150 4.96 -13.21 -15.26
N SER A 151 4.84 -12.35 -16.27
CA SER A 151 5.92 -11.40 -16.56
C SER A 151 6.15 -10.46 -15.36
N PRO A 152 7.37 -9.97 -15.15
CA PRO A 152 7.67 -9.09 -14.02
C PRO A 152 6.79 -7.86 -13.95
N LEU A 153 6.51 -7.22 -15.09
CA LEU A 153 5.60 -6.08 -15.17
C LEU A 153 4.16 -6.47 -14.78
N ALA A 154 3.67 -7.61 -15.27
CA ALA A 154 2.34 -8.10 -14.92
C ALA A 154 2.25 -8.42 -13.42
N ALA A 155 3.20 -9.17 -12.87
CA ALA A 155 3.22 -9.54 -11.46
C ALA A 155 3.27 -8.31 -10.56
N SER A 156 4.14 -7.33 -10.86
CA SER A 156 4.29 -6.10 -10.09
C SER A 156 3.06 -5.20 -10.22
N GLY A 157 2.68 -4.83 -11.44
CA GLY A 157 1.61 -3.86 -11.69
C GLY A 157 0.24 -4.37 -11.24
N LEU A 158 -0.07 -5.66 -11.51
CA LEU A 158 -1.36 -6.24 -11.12
C LEU A 158 -1.48 -6.45 -9.59
N SER A 159 -0.37 -6.76 -8.90
CA SER A 159 -0.37 -6.80 -7.43
C SER A 159 -0.64 -5.42 -6.83
N LEU A 160 -0.07 -4.36 -7.40
CA LEU A 160 -0.32 -2.98 -6.97
C LEU A 160 -1.79 -2.57 -7.22
N ILE A 161 -2.36 -2.88 -8.39
CA ILE A 161 -3.77 -2.60 -8.70
C ILE A 161 -4.71 -3.36 -7.75
N ALA A 162 -4.47 -4.64 -7.54
CA ALA A 162 -5.30 -5.47 -6.69
C ALA A 162 -5.28 -5.02 -5.22
N ASN A 163 -4.14 -4.51 -4.75
CA ASN A 163 -3.96 -4.08 -3.36
C ASN A 163 -4.77 -2.84 -2.98
N THR A 164 -5.32 -2.09 -3.92
CA THR A 164 -6.07 -0.86 -3.61
C THR A 164 -7.39 -1.10 -2.88
N ALA A 165 -8.04 -2.23 -3.08
CA ALA A 165 -9.32 -2.53 -2.46
C ALA A 165 -9.28 -2.61 -0.92
N PRO A 166 -8.25 -3.24 -0.29
CA PRO A 166 -8.20 -3.43 1.16
C PRO A 166 -7.45 -2.33 1.94
N VAL A 167 -6.65 -1.45 1.32
CA VAL A 167 -5.66 -0.59 2.01
C VAL A 167 -6.23 0.26 3.15
N ALA A 168 -7.46 0.78 3.04
CA ALA A 168 -8.05 1.62 4.09
C ALA A 168 -8.25 0.89 5.43
N TYR A 169 -8.52 -0.41 5.38
CA TYR A 169 -8.68 -1.26 6.56
C TYR A 169 -7.45 -2.16 6.81
N GLY A 170 -6.35 -1.88 6.14
CA GLY A 170 -5.10 -2.61 6.29
C GLY A 170 -4.54 -2.57 7.71
N ALA A 171 -3.69 -3.55 8.04
CA ALA A 171 -3.10 -3.70 9.37
C ALA A 171 -4.14 -3.58 10.50
N LEU A 172 -5.22 -4.38 10.42
CA LEU A 172 -6.34 -4.41 11.37
C LEU A 172 -6.99 -3.02 11.58
N GLY A 173 -7.29 -2.33 10.48
CA GLY A 173 -8.00 -1.05 10.50
C GLY A 173 -7.19 0.14 11.00
N THR A 174 -5.86 0.01 11.09
CA THR A 174 -4.98 1.07 11.62
C THR A 174 -5.20 2.45 10.98
N PRO A 175 -5.38 2.60 9.63
CA PRO A 175 -5.64 3.91 9.03
C PRO A 175 -6.90 4.57 9.56
N VAL A 176 -8.00 3.82 9.69
CA VAL A 176 -9.30 4.30 10.17
C VAL A 176 -9.23 4.67 11.65
N ILE A 177 -8.63 3.79 12.48
CA ILE A 177 -8.46 4.02 13.92
C ILE A 177 -7.62 5.28 14.17
N THR A 178 -6.57 5.47 13.38
CA THR A 178 -5.70 6.64 13.49
C THR A 178 -6.43 7.93 13.11
N LEU A 179 -7.19 7.91 12.00
CA LEU A 179 -8.01 9.04 11.57
C LEU A 179 -9.00 9.46 12.67
N ALA A 180 -9.69 8.48 13.27
CA ALA A 180 -10.63 8.72 14.36
C ALA A 180 -9.96 9.33 15.59
N LYS A 181 -8.84 8.74 16.05
CA LYS A 181 -8.16 9.16 17.28
C LYS A 181 -7.48 10.52 17.16
N VAL A 182 -6.84 10.81 16.03
CA VAL A 182 -6.04 12.03 15.86
C VAL A 182 -6.93 13.25 15.66
N HIS A 183 -8.05 13.10 14.96
CA HIS A 183 -8.90 14.23 14.56
C HIS A 183 -10.28 14.24 15.22
N GLY A 184 -10.54 13.29 16.15
CA GLY A 184 -11.77 13.25 16.94
C GLY A 184 -13.01 12.93 16.10
N TYR A 185 -12.89 12.02 15.15
CA TYR A 185 -14.03 11.39 14.50
C TYR A 185 -14.59 10.25 15.39
N ASP A 186 -15.88 9.98 15.29
CA ASP A 186 -16.42 8.75 15.83
C ASP A 186 -15.91 7.55 15.03
N LEU A 187 -15.34 6.55 15.71
CA LEU A 187 -14.69 5.41 15.07
C LEU A 187 -15.67 4.60 14.21
N MET A 188 -16.88 4.36 14.72
CA MET A 188 -17.85 3.57 13.97
C MET A 188 -18.44 4.37 12.82
N ALA A 189 -18.70 5.66 12.99
CA ALA A 189 -19.21 6.52 11.93
C ALA A 189 -18.21 6.64 10.77
N ILE A 190 -16.91 6.87 11.05
CA ILE A 190 -15.90 6.99 10.00
C ILE A 190 -15.61 5.64 9.34
N SER A 191 -15.58 4.54 10.10
CA SER A 191 -15.47 3.18 9.55
C SER A 191 -16.64 2.88 8.60
N ALA A 192 -17.86 3.14 9.06
CA ALA A 192 -19.06 2.91 8.26
C ALA A 192 -19.11 3.82 7.02
N MET A 193 -18.63 5.08 7.11
CA MET A 193 -18.63 5.98 5.96
C MET A 193 -17.62 5.53 4.88
N ILE A 194 -16.41 5.09 5.27
CA ILE A 194 -15.45 4.45 4.37
C ILE A 194 -16.06 3.17 3.76
N GLY A 195 -16.75 2.37 4.58
CA GLY A 195 -17.47 1.17 4.17
C GLY A 195 -18.73 1.41 3.33
N ARG A 196 -19.10 2.67 3.07
CA ARG A 196 -20.12 3.08 2.09
C ARG A 196 -19.52 3.69 0.83
N GLN A 197 -18.21 3.87 0.81
CA GLN A 197 -17.46 4.32 -0.37
C GLN A 197 -16.73 3.17 -1.06
N LEU A 198 -15.90 2.44 -0.35
CA LEU A 198 -14.99 1.44 -0.92
C LEU A 198 -15.65 0.17 -1.49
N PRO A 199 -16.76 -0.38 -0.98
CA PRO A 199 -17.33 -1.62 -1.55
C PRO A 199 -17.66 -1.54 -3.04
N PHE A 200 -18.02 -0.37 -3.56
CA PHE A 200 -18.24 -0.16 -5.00
C PHE A 200 -16.94 -0.34 -5.79
N PHE A 201 -15.84 0.12 -5.24
CA PHE A 201 -14.51 -0.03 -5.85
C PHE A 201 -13.97 -1.44 -5.64
N SER A 202 -14.23 -2.06 -4.50
CA SER A 202 -13.89 -3.46 -4.24
C SER A 202 -14.62 -4.44 -5.19
N LEU A 203 -15.83 -4.07 -5.64
CA LEU A 203 -16.53 -4.77 -6.71
C LEU A 203 -15.92 -4.46 -8.08
N LEU A 204 -15.53 -3.22 -8.35
CA LEU A 204 -14.98 -2.76 -9.62
C LEU A 204 -13.55 -3.27 -9.85
N VAL A 205 -12.70 -3.26 -8.83
CA VAL A 205 -11.26 -3.59 -8.93
C VAL A 205 -11.01 -4.97 -9.54
N PRO A 206 -11.69 -6.07 -9.21
CA PRO A 206 -11.52 -7.35 -9.89
C PRO A 206 -11.79 -7.30 -11.39
N PHE A 207 -12.83 -6.55 -11.83
CA PHE A 207 -13.08 -6.32 -13.26
C PHE A 207 -11.97 -5.50 -13.90
N TRP A 208 -11.56 -4.42 -13.24
CA TRP A 208 -10.46 -3.57 -13.67
C TRP A 208 -9.15 -4.33 -13.79
N LEU A 209 -8.85 -5.20 -12.83
CA LEU A 209 -7.67 -6.05 -12.79
C LEU A 209 -7.61 -6.99 -13.99
N ILE A 210 -8.70 -7.68 -14.29
CA ILE A 210 -8.74 -8.61 -15.44
C ILE A 210 -8.76 -7.85 -16.77
N TRP A 211 -9.43 -6.70 -16.81
CA TRP A 211 -9.36 -5.82 -17.99
C TRP A 211 -7.94 -5.31 -18.26
N ALA A 212 -7.23 -4.86 -17.23
CA ALA A 212 -5.84 -4.41 -17.32
C ALA A 212 -4.90 -5.55 -17.75
N PHE A 213 -5.16 -6.77 -17.29
CA PHE A 213 -4.35 -7.95 -17.62
C PHE A 213 -4.61 -8.46 -19.03
N ALA A 214 -5.86 -8.78 -19.36
CA ALA A 214 -6.22 -9.58 -20.53
C ALA A 214 -7.13 -8.83 -21.55
N GLY A 215 -7.57 -7.61 -21.21
CA GLY A 215 -8.45 -6.77 -22.03
C GLY A 215 -9.94 -7.09 -21.90
N ARG A 216 -10.79 -6.25 -22.52
CA ARG A 216 -12.26 -6.29 -22.35
C ARG A 216 -12.90 -7.63 -22.69
N LYS A 217 -12.55 -8.21 -23.84
CA LYS A 217 -13.15 -9.48 -24.27
C LYS A 217 -12.90 -10.61 -23.28
N ALA A 218 -11.63 -10.78 -22.89
CA ALA A 218 -11.22 -11.81 -21.93
C ALA A 218 -11.82 -11.58 -20.54
N MET A 219 -12.04 -10.34 -20.11
CA MET A 219 -12.75 -10.00 -18.89
C MET A 219 -14.21 -10.49 -18.92
N TRP A 220 -14.94 -10.21 -20.01
CA TRP A 220 -16.33 -10.64 -20.13
C TRP A 220 -16.50 -12.15 -20.26
N GLU A 221 -15.48 -12.89 -20.71
CA GLU A 221 -15.52 -14.34 -20.76
C GLU A 221 -15.61 -15.02 -19.37
N ILE A 222 -15.09 -14.35 -18.33
CA ILE A 222 -15.08 -14.88 -16.95
C ILE A 222 -15.83 -13.97 -15.96
N TRP A 223 -16.71 -13.09 -16.43
CA TRP A 223 -17.44 -12.14 -15.57
C TRP A 223 -18.14 -12.76 -14.35
N PRO A 224 -18.72 -14.00 -14.41
CA PRO A 224 -19.37 -14.57 -13.25
C PRO A 224 -18.38 -14.83 -12.09
N ALA A 225 -17.18 -15.32 -12.39
CA ALA A 225 -16.14 -15.54 -11.39
C ALA A 225 -15.62 -14.22 -10.82
N ILE A 226 -15.45 -13.20 -11.67
CA ILE A 226 -15.06 -11.85 -11.24
C ILE A 226 -16.12 -11.28 -10.30
N LEU A 227 -17.40 -11.41 -10.67
CA LEU A 227 -18.52 -10.96 -9.86
C LEU A 227 -18.58 -11.67 -8.50
N VAL A 228 -18.43 -12.99 -8.47
CA VAL A 228 -18.43 -13.78 -7.23
C VAL A 228 -17.30 -13.29 -6.30
N SER A 229 -16.09 -13.13 -6.82
CA SER A 229 -14.96 -12.66 -6.02
C SER A 229 -15.17 -11.23 -5.50
N GLY A 230 -15.52 -10.30 -6.40
CA GLY A 230 -15.68 -8.88 -6.03
C GLY A 230 -16.91 -8.63 -5.16
N LEU A 231 -18.06 -9.24 -5.47
CA LEU A 231 -19.30 -9.02 -4.73
C LEU A 231 -19.21 -9.62 -3.32
N SER A 232 -18.68 -10.82 -3.16
CA SER A 232 -18.51 -11.44 -1.86
C SER A 232 -17.57 -10.64 -0.95
N PHE A 233 -16.49 -10.07 -1.53
CA PHE A 233 -15.61 -9.16 -0.83
C PHE A 233 -16.35 -7.87 -0.44
N ALA A 234 -16.98 -7.19 -1.39
CA ALA A 234 -17.64 -5.90 -1.19
C ALA A 234 -18.78 -5.98 -0.16
N VAL A 235 -19.60 -7.02 -0.22
CA VAL A 235 -20.68 -7.24 0.75
C VAL A 235 -20.12 -7.46 2.15
N SER A 236 -19.09 -8.30 2.30
CA SER A 236 -18.45 -8.53 3.59
C SER A 236 -17.78 -7.26 4.13
N GLN A 237 -17.08 -6.51 3.27
CA GLN A 237 -16.47 -5.22 3.61
C GLN A 237 -17.52 -4.24 4.13
N PHE A 238 -18.66 -4.11 3.44
CA PHE A 238 -19.78 -3.27 3.89
C PHE A 238 -20.31 -3.70 5.26
N PHE A 239 -20.64 -4.97 5.44
CA PHE A 239 -21.24 -5.45 6.70
C PHE A 239 -20.28 -5.29 7.88
N VAL A 240 -19.02 -5.70 7.74
CA VAL A 240 -18.07 -5.64 8.84
C VAL A 240 -17.77 -4.20 9.23
N SER A 241 -17.53 -3.32 8.25
CA SER A 241 -17.20 -1.90 8.50
C SER A 241 -18.35 -1.10 9.11
N ASN A 242 -19.61 -1.44 8.79
CA ASN A 242 -20.78 -0.72 9.28
C ASN A 242 -21.31 -1.24 10.62
N TYR A 243 -21.08 -2.53 10.96
CA TYR A 243 -21.73 -3.16 12.11
C TYR A 243 -20.78 -3.81 13.12
N ILE A 244 -19.52 -4.07 12.75
CA ILE A 244 -18.54 -4.73 13.63
C ILE A 244 -17.43 -3.75 14.02
N GLY A 245 -16.83 -3.07 13.04
CA GLY A 245 -15.73 -2.13 13.23
C GLY A 245 -14.64 -2.28 12.18
N PRO A 246 -13.60 -1.43 12.19
CA PRO A 246 -12.58 -1.40 11.15
C PRO A 246 -11.56 -2.56 11.22
N GLU A 247 -11.39 -3.21 12.39
CA GLU A 247 -10.25 -4.08 12.65
C GLU A 247 -10.24 -5.37 11.81
N LEU A 248 -11.42 -5.95 11.55
CA LEU A 248 -11.54 -7.26 10.90
C LEU A 248 -12.09 -7.19 9.47
N VAL A 249 -12.28 -6.00 8.93
CA VAL A 249 -12.95 -5.80 7.63
C VAL A 249 -12.28 -6.61 6.53
N ASP A 250 -10.99 -6.41 6.31
CA ASP A 250 -10.29 -7.04 5.19
C ASP A 250 -10.05 -8.53 5.41
N VAL A 251 -9.76 -8.92 6.64
CA VAL A 251 -9.52 -10.34 6.97
C VAL A 251 -10.77 -11.17 6.65
N ILE A 252 -11.94 -10.71 7.12
CA ILE A 252 -13.22 -11.40 6.87
C ILE A 252 -13.58 -11.33 5.39
N ALA A 253 -13.51 -10.14 4.77
CA ALA A 253 -13.85 -9.97 3.36
C ALA A 253 -12.98 -10.82 2.44
N ALA A 254 -11.68 -10.89 2.70
CA ALA A 254 -10.74 -11.70 1.93
C ALA A 254 -11.03 -13.21 2.06
N VAL A 255 -11.24 -13.71 3.27
CA VAL A 255 -11.57 -15.12 3.50
C VAL A 255 -12.88 -15.49 2.82
N VAL A 256 -13.92 -14.67 2.97
CA VAL A 256 -15.21 -14.90 2.31
C VAL A 256 -15.05 -14.89 0.79
N SER A 257 -14.28 -13.94 0.23
CA SER A 257 -14.01 -13.89 -1.21
C SER A 257 -13.28 -15.14 -1.72
N MET A 258 -12.22 -15.56 -1.04
CA MET A 258 -11.48 -16.79 -1.40
C MET A 258 -12.38 -18.04 -1.38
N VAL A 259 -13.12 -18.23 -0.29
CA VAL A 259 -14.00 -19.40 -0.12
C VAL A 259 -15.12 -19.39 -1.17
N SER A 260 -15.72 -18.22 -1.42
CA SER A 260 -16.78 -18.06 -2.43
C SER A 260 -16.27 -18.38 -3.84
N LEU A 261 -15.10 -17.85 -4.21
CA LEU A 261 -14.50 -18.07 -5.52
C LEU A 261 -14.12 -19.54 -5.71
N VAL A 262 -13.42 -20.17 -4.76
CA VAL A 262 -13.03 -21.58 -4.85
C VAL A 262 -14.24 -22.49 -4.90
N SER A 263 -15.30 -22.21 -4.13
CA SER A 263 -16.54 -22.97 -4.15
C SER A 263 -17.28 -22.83 -5.48
N PHE A 264 -17.32 -21.61 -6.03
CA PHE A 264 -17.92 -21.34 -7.33
C PHE A 264 -17.19 -22.07 -8.46
N LEU A 265 -15.85 -22.10 -8.44
CA LEU A 265 -15.05 -22.79 -9.45
C LEU A 265 -15.21 -24.31 -9.46
N ARG A 266 -15.83 -24.91 -8.44
CA ARG A 266 -16.20 -26.34 -8.46
C ARG A 266 -17.39 -26.65 -9.36
N VAL A 267 -18.27 -25.66 -9.57
CA VAL A 267 -19.52 -25.82 -10.35
C VAL A 267 -19.47 -25.07 -11.68
N TRP A 268 -18.55 -24.15 -11.83
CA TRP A 268 -18.40 -23.32 -13.01
C TRP A 268 -16.96 -23.29 -13.51
N GLN A 269 -16.76 -23.41 -14.82
CA GLN A 269 -15.46 -23.36 -15.48
C GLN A 269 -15.54 -22.43 -16.71
N PRO A 270 -14.48 -21.67 -17.03
CA PRO A 270 -14.45 -20.85 -18.22
C PRO A 270 -14.46 -21.71 -19.49
N LYS A 271 -15.18 -21.26 -20.53
CA LYS A 271 -15.22 -21.95 -21.82
C LYS A 271 -13.86 -21.94 -22.54
N VAL A 272 -13.08 -20.88 -22.34
CA VAL A 272 -11.73 -20.70 -22.91
C VAL A 272 -10.77 -20.44 -21.77
N VAL A 273 -9.75 -21.27 -21.65
CA VAL A 273 -8.69 -21.14 -20.65
C VAL A 273 -7.64 -20.15 -21.15
N TRP A 274 -7.39 -19.11 -20.37
CA TRP A 274 -6.38 -18.10 -20.66
C TRP A 274 -5.02 -18.52 -20.10
N ARG A 275 -4.03 -18.68 -20.97
CA ARG A 275 -2.68 -19.16 -20.60
C ARG A 275 -1.61 -18.08 -20.71
N SER A 276 -1.88 -16.91 -21.33
CA SER A 276 -0.91 -15.83 -21.40
C SER A 276 -0.57 -15.32 -19.99
N VAL A 277 0.70 -15.02 -19.78
CA VAL A 277 1.28 -14.55 -18.51
C VAL A 277 1.76 -13.11 -18.59
N SER A 278 1.72 -12.50 -19.78
CA SER A 278 2.08 -11.11 -20.04
C SER A 278 0.84 -10.25 -20.15
N LEU A 279 1.02 -8.95 -19.86
CA LEU A 279 -0.01 -7.95 -20.07
C LEU A 279 -0.32 -7.83 -21.56
N LYS A 280 -1.60 -7.71 -21.90
CA LYS A 280 -2.02 -7.47 -23.27
C LYS A 280 -1.48 -6.13 -23.77
N GLY A 281 -0.77 -6.15 -24.89
CA GLY A 281 -0.12 -4.98 -25.50
C GLY A 281 1.27 -4.67 -24.95
N HIS A 282 1.77 -5.46 -24.00
CA HIS A 282 3.11 -5.35 -23.41
C HIS A 282 3.86 -6.68 -23.47
N GLU A 283 3.59 -7.50 -24.47
CA GLU A 283 4.20 -8.83 -24.63
C GLU A 283 5.72 -8.75 -24.81
N ALA A 284 6.23 -7.63 -25.38
CA ALA A 284 7.65 -7.39 -25.61
C ALA A 284 8.37 -6.69 -24.44
N ASP A 285 7.65 -5.94 -23.60
CA ASP A 285 8.24 -5.02 -22.61
C ASP A 285 8.41 -5.65 -21.21
N GLY A 286 7.78 -6.79 -20.98
CA GLY A 286 7.65 -7.35 -19.64
C GLY A 286 8.75 -8.29 -19.17
N GLY A 287 9.90 -8.36 -19.85
CA GLY A 287 10.89 -9.41 -19.61
C GLY A 287 10.43 -10.76 -20.18
N THR A 288 11.33 -11.74 -20.29
CA THR A 288 10.97 -13.07 -20.79
C THR A 288 10.02 -13.77 -19.81
N ALA A 289 8.72 -13.77 -20.14
CA ALA A 289 7.78 -14.67 -19.51
C ALA A 289 8.32 -16.11 -19.71
N LYS A 290 8.51 -16.84 -18.63
CA LYS A 290 8.86 -18.25 -18.76
C LYS A 290 7.69 -18.95 -19.45
N GLU A 291 8.00 -19.80 -20.44
CA GLU A 291 6.96 -20.63 -21.05
C GLU A 291 6.16 -21.36 -19.98
N PRO A 292 4.81 -21.46 -20.13
CA PRO A 292 3.99 -22.20 -19.19
C PRO A 292 4.53 -23.63 -19.07
N THR A 293 5.10 -23.94 -17.94
CA THR A 293 5.61 -25.28 -17.69
C THR A 293 4.41 -26.24 -17.62
N PRO A 294 4.49 -27.43 -18.22
CA PRO A 294 3.42 -28.42 -18.14
C PRO A 294 3.05 -28.67 -16.68
N LEU A 295 1.75 -28.73 -16.39
CA LEU A 295 1.19 -29.00 -15.06
C LEU A 295 1.70 -30.35 -14.56
N VAL A 296 2.57 -30.31 -13.55
CA VAL A 296 3.05 -31.50 -12.87
C VAL A 296 2.12 -31.75 -11.68
N ARG A 297 1.43 -32.90 -11.68
CA ARG A 297 0.64 -33.31 -10.52
C ARG A 297 1.57 -33.86 -9.43
N HIS A 298 1.63 -33.16 -8.32
CA HIS A 298 2.40 -33.56 -7.15
C HIS A 298 1.58 -34.41 -6.17
N PRO A 299 2.21 -35.33 -5.43
CA PRO A 299 1.55 -36.04 -4.32
C PRO A 299 1.02 -35.05 -3.28
N ARG A 300 -0.15 -35.35 -2.70
CA ARG A 300 -0.81 -34.50 -1.71
C ARG A 300 0.11 -34.08 -0.56
N ALA A 301 0.96 -34.98 -0.08
CA ALA A 301 1.92 -34.70 0.98
C ALA A 301 3.00 -33.66 0.56
N ALA A 302 3.41 -33.64 -0.70
CA ALA A 302 4.35 -32.66 -1.23
C ALA A 302 3.69 -31.28 -1.34
N VAL A 303 2.44 -31.23 -1.79
CA VAL A 303 1.64 -30.00 -1.85
C VAL A 303 1.46 -29.40 -0.45
N ILE A 304 1.05 -30.19 0.54
CA ILE A 304 0.91 -29.73 1.92
C ILE A 304 2.23 -29.17 2.46
N ARG A 305 3.35 -29.84 2.21
CA ARG A 305 4.68 -29.35 2.61
C ARG A 305 5.08 -28.07 1.91
N ALA A 306 4.72 -27.88 0.66
CA ALA A 306 5.01 -26.68 -0.10
C ALA A 306 4.19 -25.47 0.38
N TRP A 307 2.94 -25.68 0.80
CA TRP A 307 2.08 -24.65 1.37
C TRP A 307 2.45 -24.28 2.82
N MET A 308 3.12 -25.18 3.54
CA MET A 308 3.39 -25.02 4.97
C MET A 308 4.16 -23.74 5.33
N PRO A 309 5.25 -23.33 4.61
CA PRO A 309 5.93 -22.06 4.92
C PRO A 309 5.02 -20.84 4.80
N TRP A 310 4.11 -20.85 3.84
CA TRP A 310 3.15 -19.78 3.60
C TRP A 310 2.00 -19.78 4.60
N ALA A 311 1.55 -20.96 5.02
CA ALA A 311 0.60 -21.11 6.12
C ALA A 311 1.20 -20.63 7.45
N ILE A 312 2.46 -20.98 7.74
CA ILE A 312 3.21 -20.49 8.89
C ILE A 312 3.32 -18.97 8.82
N LEU A 313 3.71 -18.42 7.66
CA LEU A 313 3.76 -16.96 7.43
C LEU A 313 2.42 -16.31 7.77
N THR A 314 1.32 -16.85 7.23
CA THR A 314 -0.04 -16.32 7.45
C THR A 314 -0.39 -16.26 8.93
N VAL A 315 -0.13 -17.33 9.67
CA VAL A 315 -0.38 -17.41 11.12
C VAL A 315 0.48 -16.37 11.88
N PHE A 316 1.78 -16.30 11.57
CA PHE A 316 2.67 -15.36 12.25
C PHE A 316 2.29 -13.90 11.95
N VAL A 317 2.00 -13.58 10.69
CA VAL A 317 1.61 -12.22 10.29
C VAL A 317 0.29 -11.82 10.96
N PHE A 318 -0.70 -12.71 11.00
CA PHE A 318 -1.95 -12.48 11.72
C PHE A 318 -1.71 -12.24 13.21
N VAL A 319 -0.97 -13.13 13.88
CA VAL A 319 -0.66 -13.02 15.30
C VAL A 319 0.09 -11.72 15.61
N TRP A 320 1.11 -11.35 14.80
CA TRP A 320 1.83 -10.08 14.95
C TRP A 320 0.98 -8.84 14.67
N GLY A 321 -0.10 -8.98 13.90
CA GLY A 321 -1.09 -7.93 13.66
C GLY A 321 -1.94 -7.59 14.89
N LEU A 322 -2.14 -8.56 15.81
CA LEU A 322 -3.04 -8.41 16.95
C LEU A 322 -2.53 -7.36 17.96
N PRO A 323 -3.40 -6.40 18.38
CA PRO A 323 -3.00 -5.37 19.35
C PRO A 323 -2.43 -5.92 20.66
N PRO A 324 -3.00 -6.97 21.30
CA PRO A 324 -2.43 -7.54 22.53
C PRO A 324 -1.00 -8.07 22.34
N VAL A 325 -0.70 -8.67 21.19
CA VAL A 325 0.63 -9.21 20.86
C VAL A 325 1.63 -8.07 20.68
N LYS A 326 1.24 -7.01 19.96
CA LYS A 326 2.05 -5.81 19.80
C LYS A 326 2.34 -5.14 21.14
N THR A 327 1.32 -5.00 21.99
CA THR A 327 1.47 -4.41 23.32
C THR A 327 2.42 -5.25 24.20
N PHE A 328 2.29 -6.57 24.18
CA PHE A 328 3.16 -7.48 24.91
C PHE A 328 4.63 -7.32 24.48
N PHE A 329 4.93 -7.38 23.18
CA PHE A 329 6.29 -7.25 22.67
C PHE A 329 6.86 -5.85 22.85
N ASN A 330 6.04 -4.80 22.75
CA ASN A 330 6.46 -3.44 23.05
C ASN A 330 6.81 -3.26 24.55
N GLY A 331 6.09 -3.94 25.43
CA GLY A 331 6.42 -3.97 26.86
C GLY A 331 7.75 -4.66 27.16
N LEU A 332 8.17 -5.60 26.32
CA LEU A 332 9.46 -6.28 26.45
C LEU A 332 10.61 -5.43 25.88
N PHE A 333 10.46 -4.89 24.69
CA PHE A 333 11.51 -4.12 24.02
C PHE A 333 10.94 -3.20 22.93
N ALA A 334 10.80 -1.92 23.26
CA ALA A 334 10.46 -0.87 22.30
C ALA A 334 11.04 0.48 22.79
N PRO A 335 12.38 0.63 22.88
CA PRO A 335 12.96 1.89 23.31
C PRO A 335 12.57 3.00 22.33
N ALA A 336 12.16 4.13 22.90
CA ALA A 336 11.74 5.31 22.17
C ALA A 336 12.82 6.38 22.26
N PHE A 337 13.25 6.88 21.12
CA PHE A 337 14.29 7.90 20.97
C PHE A 337 13.68 9.19 20.43
N PRO A 338 13.41 10.19 21.29
CA PRO A 338 13.08 11.52 20.81
C PRO A 338 14.23 12.08 19.95
N MET A 339 13.93 12.50 18.74
CA MET A 339 14.93 13.06 17.82
C MET A 339 15.36 14.43 18.32
N GLU A 340 16.51 14.52 18.95
CA GLU A 340 17.07 15.78 19.48
C GLU A 340 17.17 16.84 18.37
N GLY A 341 16.62 18.04 18.65
CA GLY A 341 16.56 19.14 17.69
C GLY A 341 15.52 19.01 16.61
N LEU A 342 14.56 18.06 16.73
CA LEU A 342 13.39 17.93 15.88
C LEU A 342 12.11 17.74 16.72
N HIS A 343 12.15 16.83 17.72
CA HIS A 343 11.01 16.49 18.56
C HIS A 343 10.46 17.70 19.31
N ASN A 344 9.17 18.02 19.08
CA ASN A 344 8.45 19.16 19.66
C ASN A 344 9.07 20.54 19.35
N LEU A 345 9.92 20.63 18.33
CA LEU A 345 10.53 21.89 17.89
C LEU A 345 9.97 22.39 16.56
N ILE A 346 9.03 21.67 15.98
CA ILE A 346 8.25 22.09 14.80
C ILE A 346 6.81 22.26 15.23
N GLU A 347 6.20 23.39 14.91
CA GLU A 347 4.79 23.67 15.17
C GLU A 347 4.00 23.72 13.87
N LYS A 348 2.92 22.93 13.83
CA LYS A 348 1.86 23.08 12.82
C LYS A 348 1.04 24.32 13.15
N MET A 349 0.70 25.05 12.11
CA MET A 349 -0.03 26.31 12.21
C MET A 349 -1.42 26.21 11.59
N PRO A 350 -2.37 27.12 11.95
CA PRO A 350 -3.60 27.26 11.18
C PRO A 350 -3.32 27.49 9.68
N PRO A 351 -4.19 27.02 8.77
CA PRO A 351 -5.53 26.45 8.99
C PRO A 351 -5.55 24.93 9.22
N VAL A 352 -4.41 24.24 9.20
CA VAL A 352 -4.34 22.77 9.33
C VAL A 352 -4.67 22.29 10.73
N VAL A 353 -4.39 23.12 11.71
CA VAL A 353 -4.77 22.92 13.12
C VAL A 353 -5.49 24.16 13.62
N LYS A 354 -6.45 24.02 14.55
CA LYS A 354 -7.16 25.20 15.12
C LYS A 354 -6.22 26.08 15.96
N THR A 355 -5.30 25.45 16.68
CA THR A 355 -4.28 26.11 17.51
C THR A 355 -2.91 25.51 17.20
N PRO A 356 -1.82 26.29 17.29
CA PRO A 356 -0.49 25.77 17.05
C PRO A 356 -0.22 24.48 17.83
N HIS A 357 0.28 23.47 17.14
CA HIS A 357 0.51 22.13 17.70
C HIS A 357 1.93 21.65 17.40
N LYS A 358 2.64 21.23 18.44
CA LYS A 358 3.99 20.71 18.31
C LYS A 358 4.01 19.31 17.73
N GLU A 359 4.83 19.11 16.70
CA GLU A 359 5.02 17.82 16.05
C GLU A 359 5.97 16.94 16.87
N ALA A 360 5.48 15.76 17.22
CA ALA A 360 6.33 14.72 17.83
C ALA A 360 7.20 14.04 16.78
N ALA A 361 8.48 13.92 17.08
CA ALA A 361 9.44 13.14 16.29
C ALA A 361 10.15 12.15 17.21
N VAL A 362 9.48 11.04 17.52
CA VAL A 362 10.00 9.96 18.38
C VAL A 362 10.19 8.71 17.53
N TYR A 363 11.43 8.29 17.36
CA TYR A 363 11.73 7.02 16.72
C TYR A 363 11.65 5.88 17.75
N THR A 364 10.73 4.95 17.53
CA THR A 364 10.55 3.79 18.39
C THR A 364 11.17 2.56 17.74
N LEU A 365 12.21 2.01 18.36
CA LEU A 365 12.86 0.78 17.90
C LEU A 365 12.06 -0.45 18.38
N ALA A 366 10.88 -0.65 17.79
CA ALA A 366 9.96 -1.72 18.13
C ALA A 366 10.30 -3.02 17.39
N LEU A 367 11.54 -3.50 17.53
CA LEU A 367 12.08 -4.63 16.75
C LEU A 367 11.26 -5.90 16.93
N LEU A 368 10.80 -6.22 18.14
CA LEU A 368 10.08 -7.46 18.44
C LEU A 368 8.63 -7.43 17.93
N SER A 369 7.96 -6.29 18.01
CA SER A 369 6.55 -6.16 17.65
C SER A 369 6.31 -5.85 16.17
N THR A 370 7.37 -5.48 15.42
CA THR A 370 7.24 -5.24 13.98
C THR A 370 6.90 -6.51 13.22
N THR A 371 6.01 -6.41 12.25
CA THR A 371 5.58 -7.51 11.38
C THR A 371 6.76 -8.22 10.71
N GLY A 372 7.81 -7.47 10.36
CA GLY A 372 9.04 -8.04 9.77
C GLY A 372 9.70 -9.11 10.66
N THR A 373 9.62 -8.97 11.97
CA THR A 373 10.14 -9.99 12.91
C THR A 373 9.25 -11.24 12.93
N GLY A 374 7.93 -11.07 12.87
CA GLY A 374 7.00 -12.18 12.67
C GLY A 374 7.31 -12.96 11.37
N ILE A 375 7.60 -12.23 10.28
CA ILE A 375 8.00 -12.82 9.00
C ILE A 375 9.34 -13.55 9.12
N LEU A 376 10.34 -12.96 9.81
CA LEU A 376 11.63 -13.63 10.06
C LEU A 376 11.45 -14.95 10.80
N LEU A 377 10.67 -14.94 11.88
CA LEU A 377 10.40 -16.15 12.66
C LEU A 377 9.66 -17.20 11.85
N ALA A 378 8.70 -16.77 11.04
CA ALA A 378 8.01 -17.65 10.09
C ALA A 378 8.97 -18.24 9.05
N ALA A 379 9.91 -17.44 8.54
CA ALA A 379 10.92 -17.88 7.60
C ALA A 379 11.91 -18.88 8.23
N LEU A 380 12.36 -18.62 9.46
CA LEU A 380 13.23 -19.53 10.20
C LEU A 380 12.51 -20.87 10.50
N LEU A 381 11.29 -20.81 11.02
CA LEU A 381 10.50 -22.01 11.29
C LEU A 381 10.19 -22.77 9.99
N GLY A 382 9.77 -22.06 8.95
CA GLY A 382 9.55 -22.64 7.61
C GLY A 382 10.81 -23.29 7.05
N GLY A 383 11.97 -22.65 7.22
CA GLY A 383 13.28 -23.18 6.83
C GLY A 383 13.63 -24.49 7.57
N LEU A 384 13.37 -24.55 8.87
CA LEU A 384 13.56 -25.80 9.65
C LEU A 384 12.62 -26.91 9.18
N VAL A 385 11.36 -26.59 8.90
CA VAL A 385 10.38 -27.53 8.34
C VAL A 385 10.82 -28.04 6.96
N MET A 386 11.42 -27.16 6.15
CA MET A 386 12.04 -27.49 4.86
C MET A 386 13.40 -28.19 4.99
N LYS A 387 13.86 -28.49 6.23
CA LYS A 387 15.11 -29.18 6.56
C LYS A 387 16.39 -28.40 6.23
N TYR A 388 16.35 -27.08 6.24
CA TYR A 388 17.58 -26.29 6.17
C TYR A 388 18.39 -26.39 7.47
N SER A 389 19.71 -26.48 7.33
CA SER A 389 20.62 -26.33 8.48
C SER A 389 20.72 -24.87 8.91
N PRO A 390 21.06 -24.58 10.18
CA PRO A 390 21.27 -23.20 10.64
C PRO A 390 22.32 -22.43 9.81
N VAL A 391 23.37 -23.10 9.36
CA VAL A 391 24.40 -22.49 8.50
C VAL A 391 23.82 -22.08 7.14
N GLN A 392 22.99 -22.93 6.53
CA GLN A 392 22.32 -22.61 5.28
C GLN A 392 21.33 -21.44 5.43
N LEU A 393 20.62 -21.36 6.56
CA LEU A 393 19.72 -20.24 6.87
C LEU A 393 20.48 -18.92 6.93
N VAL A 394 21.58 -18.87 7.70
CA VAL A 394 22.44 -17.68 7.83
C VAL A 394 23.07 -17.29 6.46
N ALA A 395 23.57 -18.27 5.72
CA ALA A 395 24.17 -18.04 4.42
C ALA A 395 23.13 -17.49 3.39
N THR A 396 21.90 -18.02 3.41
CA THR A 396 20.83 -17.53 2.54
C THR A 396 20.38 -16.13 2.97
N PHE A 397 20.30 -15.84 4.28
CA PHE A 397 19.98 -14.52 4.78
C PHE A 397 21.02 -13.46 4.33
N GLY A 398 22.31 -13.77 4.47
CA GLY A 398 23.39 -12.89 4.00
C GLY A 398 23.34 -12.62 2.49
N ARG A 399 23.05 -13.67 1.68
CA ARG A 399 22.83 -13.51 0.23
C ARG A 399 21.61 -12.65 -0.08
N THR A 400 20.55 -12.78 0.72
CA THR A 400 19.34 -11.97 0.57
C THR A 400 19.62 -10.49 0.84
N ILE A 401 20.38 -10.15 1.90
CA ILE A 401 20.78 -8.76 2.16
C ILE A 401 21.50 -8.16 0.94
N TRP A 402 22.45 -8.90 0.38
CA TRP A 402 23.18 -8.44 -0.80
C TRP A 402 22.27 -8.27 -2.02
N LEU A 403 21.31 -9.16 -2.20
CA LEU A 403 20.34 -9.11 -3.29
C LEU A 403 19.48 -7.84 -3.23
N VAL A 404 18.95 -7.49 -2.04
CA VAL A 404 17.99 -6.39 -1.89
C VAL A 404 18.63 -5.06 -1.49
N ARG A 405 19.96 -4.92 -1.45
CA ARG A 405 20.66 -3.72 -0.94
C ARG A 405 20.23 -2.40 -1.57
N TYR A 406 20.03 -2.37 -2.90
CA TYR A 406 19.58 -1.16 -3.59
C TYR A 406 18.10 -0.86 -3.33
N SER A 407 17.27 -1.87 -3.20
CA SER A 407 15.87 -1.69 -2.80
C SER A 407 15.77 -1.14 -1.38
N LEU A 408 16.56 -1.64 -0.44
CA LEU A 408 16.62 -1.09 0.91
C LEU A 408 17.10 0.38 0.91
N LEU A 409 18.11 0.70 0.11
CA LEU A 409 18.58 2.08 -0.06
C LEU A 409 17.47 2.99 -0.60
N THR A 410 16.73 2.53 -1.61
CA THR A 410 15.62 3.26 -2.18
C THR A 410 14.54 3.54 -1.13
N ILE A 411 14.15 2.53 -0.35
CA ILE A 411 13.17 2.67 0.74
C ILE A 411 13.63 3.74 1.74
N VAL A 412 14.88 3.68 2.17
CA VAL A 412 15.47 4.64 3.12
C VAL A 412 15.40 6.08 2.58
N LEU A 413 15.81 6.29 1.32
CA LEU A 413 15.80 7.62 0.69
C LEU A 413 14.37 8.16 0.49
N MET A 414 13.43 7.30 0.11
CA MET A 414 12.04 7.71 -0.11
C MET A 414 11.32 8.06 1.19
N LEU A 415 11.55 7.29 2.26
CA LEU A 415 10.98 7.65 3.57
C LEU A 415 11.65 8.88 4.17
N ALA A 416 12.93 9.12 3.87
CA ALA A 416 13.59 10.38 4.19
C ALA A 416 12.91 11.56 3.50
N LEU A 417 12.60 11.43 2.20
CA LEU A 417 11.87 12.42 1.42
C LEU A 417 10.49 12.69 2.03
N GLY A 418 9.66 11.65 2.24
CA GLY A 418 8.32 11.79 2.78
C GLY A 418 8.29 12.39 4.20
N SER A 419 9.26 12.03 5.04
CA SER A 419 9.39 12.62 6.36
C SER A 419 9.77 14.11 6.28
N LEU A 420 10.69 14.45 5.41
CA LEU A 420 11.11 15.84 5.22
C LEU A 420 9.96 16.72 4.70
N THR A 421 9.18 16.26 3.70
CA THR A 421 8.04 17.00 3.16
C THR A 421 6.96 17.23 4.22
N ARG A 422 6.71 16.24 5.08
CA ARG A 422 5.81 16.37 6.23
C ARG A 422 6.28 17.41 7.22
N PHE A 423 7.53 17.33 7.68
CA PHE A 423 8.04 18.23 8.70
C PHE A 423 8.29 19.67 8.18
N SER A 424 8.59 19.84 6.90
CA SER A 424 8.71 21.15 6.27
C SER A 424 7.36 21.82 5.96
N GLY A 425 6.25 21.06 5.93
CA GLY A 425 4.93 21.56 5.58
C GLY A 425 4.68 21.70 4.07
N THR A 426 5.59 21.21 3.22
CA THR A 426 5.40 21.26 1.75
C THR A 426 4.23 20.41 1.28
N ASP A 427 4.00 19.23 1.89
CA ASP A 427 2.83 18.39 1.64
C ASP A 427 1.52 19.08 2.05
N THR A 428 1.55 19.82 3.15
CA THR A 428 0.42 20.63 3.63
C THR A 428 0.09 21.77 2.65
N THR A 429 1.11 22.45 2.10
CA THR A 429 0.89 23.48 1.05
C THR A 429 0.14 22.90 -0.15
N LEU A 430 0.56 21.72 -0.61
CA LEU A 430 -0.15 21.03 -1.69
C LEU A 430 -1.61 20.74 -1.32
N GLY A 431 -1.84 20.25 -0.09
CA GLY A 431 -3.18 19.97 0.41
C GLY A 431 -4.07 21.22 0.46
N LEU A 432 -3.55 22.35 0.97
CA LEU A 432 -4.29 23.61 1.05
C LEU A 432 -4.62 24.19 -0.33
N ALA A 433 -3.76 24.01 -1.32
CA ALA A 433 -4.03 24.44 -2.68
C ALA A 433 -5.30 23.78 -3.25
N PHE A 434 -5.51 22.49 -2.95
CA PHE A 434 -6.71 21.79 -3.36
C PHE A 434 -7.96 22.20 -2.55
N ALA A 435 -7.81 22.56 -1.27
CA ALA A 435 -8.93 22.98 -0.43
C ALA A 435 -9.63 24.26 -0.94
N ASN A 436 -8.92 25.14 -1.65
CA ASN A 436 -9.47 26.38 -2.19
C ASN A 436 -10.42 26.19 -3.40
N THR A 437 -10.78 24.99 -3.74
CA THR A 437 -11.60 24.68 -4.93
C THR A 437 -13.12 24.81 -4.71
N GLY A 438 -13.60 25.16 -3.52
CA GLY A 438 -15.02 25.45 -3.22
C GLY A 438 -15.94 24.25 -3.45
N MET A 439 -16.98 24.40 -4.31
CA MET A 439 -17.94 23.33 -4.62
C MET A 439 -17.29 22.06 -5.22
N LEU A 440 -16.12 22.17 -5.81
CA LEU A 440 -15.35 21.04 -6.32
C LEU A 440 -14.52 20.35 -5.22
N TYR A 441 -14.60 20.83 -3.98
CA TYR A 441 -13.83 20.30 -2.87
C TYR A 441 -14.01 18.79 -2.65
N PRO A 442 -15.22 18.19 -2.71
CA PRO A 442 -15.35 16.75 -2.55
C PRO A 442 -14.50 15.94 -3.52
N PHE A 443 -14.40 16.39 -4.77
CA PHE A 443 -13.54 15.77 -5.77
C PHE A 443 -12.05 15.99 -5.45
N PHE A 444 -11.63 17.22 -5.26
CA PHE A 444 -10.22 17.54 -5.02
C PHE A 444 -9.76 17.12 -3.61
N GLY A 445 -10.63 17.19 -2.61
CA GLY A 445 -10.35 16.67 -1.27
C GLY A 445 -10.07 15.17 -1.29
N THR A 446 -10.76 14.40 -2.13
CA THR A 446 -10.45 12.99 -2.39
C THR A 446 -9.06 12.82 -2.99
N LEU A 447 -8.68 13.67 -3.96
CA LEU A 447 -7.35 13.66 -4.57
C LEU A 447 -6.24 14.08 -3.60
N MET A 448 -6.56 14.86 -2.55
CA MET A 448 -5.60 15.14 -1.48
C MET A 448 -5.19 13.85 -0.75
N GLY A 449 -6.15 12.99 -0.41
CA GLY A 449 -5.86 11.67 0.14
C GLY A 449 -4.96 10.86 -0.79
N TRP A 450 -5.29 10.84 -2.09
CA TRP A 450 -4.49 10.19 -3.13
C TRP A 450 -3.04 10.68 -3.16
N ILE A 451 -2.82 12.01 -3.19
CA ILE A 451 -1.49 12.61 -3.13
C ILE A 451 -0.79 12.25 -1.81
N GLY A 452 -1.51 12.32 -0.69
CA GLY A 452 -0.98 12.00 0.63
C GLY A 452 -0.38 10.60 0.68
N VAL A 453 -1.08 9.60 0.17
CA VAL A 453 -0.57 8.23 0.12
C VAL A 453 0.52 8.06 -0.93
N ALA A 454 0.37 8.65 -2.10
CA ALA A 454 1.38 8.62 -3.16
C ALA A 454 2.75 9.14 -2.67
N LEU A 455 2.75 10.15 -1.80
CA LEU A 455 3.96 10.75 -1.24
C LEU A 455 4.50 10.00 -0.02
N THR A 456 3.61 9.58 0.88
CA THR A 456 4.01 9.00 2.18
C THR A 456 4.12 7.47 2.14
N GLY A 457 3.51 6.82 1.16
CA GLY A 457 3.37 5.38 1.07
C GLY A 457 2.39 4.78 2.11
N SER A 458 1.62 5.61 2.83
CA SER A 458 0.81 5.16 3.95
C SER A 458 -0.52 5.91 4.05
N ASP A 459 -1.63 5.17 3.98
CA ASP A 459 -2.96 5.76 4.22
C ASP A 459 -3.11 6.28 5.65
N THR A 460 -2.50 5.61 6.62
CA THR A 460 -2.42 6.10 8.01
C THR A 460 -1.76 7.48 8.07
N ALA A 461 -0.62 7.66 7.38
CA ALA A 461 0.09 8.93 7.37
C ALA A 461 -0.72 10.03 6.65
N SER A 462 -1.33 9.71 5.51
CA SER A 462 -2.22 10.62 4.79
C SER A 462 -3.40 11.07 5.66
N ASN A 463 -4.01 10.16 6.40
CA ASN A 463 -5.09 10.44 7.33
C ASN A 463 -4.66 11.34 8.50
N VAL A 464 -3.44 11.17 9.02
CA VAL A 464 -2.87 12.06 10.04
C VAL A 464 -2.63 13.46 9.49
N LEU A 465 -2.10 13.56 8.26
CA LEU A 465 -1.76 14.85 7.66
C LEU A 465 -2.99 15.68 7.28
N PHE A 466 -3.96 15.06 6.64
CA PHE A 466 -5.05 15.77 5.98
C PHE A 466 -6.40 15.60 6.69
N GLY A 467 -6.58 14.59 7.55
CA GLY A 467 -7.86 14.29 8.17
C GLY A 467 -8.47 15.45 8.96
N GLY A 468 -7.65 16.21 9.69
CA GLY A 468 -8.10 17.42 10.42
C GLY A 468 -8.53 18.53 9.49
N MET A 469 -7.76 18.78 8.42
CA MET A 469 -8.10 19.78 7.42
C MET A 469 -9.35 19.38 6.63
N GLN A 470 -9.53 18.10 6.29
CA GLN A 470 -10.76 17.59 5.68
C GLN A 470 -11.99 17.90 6.54
N LYS A 471 -11.87 17.72 7.86
CA LYS A 471 -12.92 18.03 8.83
C LYS A 471 -13.28 19.52 8.82
N VAL A 472 -12.27 20.39 8.94
CA VAL A 472 -12.47 21.85 8.97
C VAL A 472 -13.04 22.36 7.66
N ALA A 473 -12.51 21.90 6.52
CA ALA A 473 -13.01 22.31 5.21
C ALA A 473 -14.45 21.83 4.96
N ALA A 474 -14.80 20.60 5.39
CA ALA A 474 -16.16 20.10 5.32
C ALA A 474 -17.14 20.97 6.13
N GLU A 475 -16.78 21.29 7.39
CA GLU A 475 -17.58 22.16 8.26
C GLU A 475 -17.78 23.55 7.62
N GLN A 476 -16.74 24.13 7.02
CA GLN A 476 -16.81 25.44 6.34
C GLN A 476 -17.73 25.42 5.10
N LEU A 477 -17.76 24.29 4.39
CA LEU A 477 -18.57 24.11 3.18
C LEU A 477 -19.97 23.55 3.45
N GLY A 478 -20.35 23.32 4.72
CA GLY A 478 -21.62 22.71 5.09
C GLY A 478 -21.75 21.24 4.69
N LEU A 479 -20.63 20.55 4.50
CA LEU A 479 -20.57 19.11 4.19
C LEU A 479 -20.41 18.30 5.48
N SER A 480 -20.75 17.00 5.42
CA SER A 480 -20.45 16.08 6.53
C SER A 480 -18.93 15.91 6.71
N PRO A 481 -18.40 16.14 7.92
CA PRO A 481 -17.00 15.83 8.23
C PRO A 481 -16.65 14.35 7.97
N ASN A 482 -17.58 13.42 8.31
CA ASN A 482 -17.39 11.99 8.08
C ASN A 482 -17.23 11.67 6.58
N LEU A 483 -18.01 12.36 5.71
CA LEU A 483 -17.88 12.20 4.26
C LEU A 483 -16.46 12.55 3.79
N MET A 484 -15.94 13.70 4.20
CA MET A 484 -14.65 14.17 3.71
C MET A 484 -13.47 13.46 4.39
N GLY A 485 -13.59 13.10 5.67
CA GLY A 485 -12.61 12.24 6.35
C GLY A 485 -12.51 10.86 5.68
N ALA A 486 -13.65 10.26 5.33
CA ALA A 486 -13.70 9.01 4.58
C ALA A 486 -13.14 9.16 3.17
N ALA A 487 -13.44 10.28 2.49
CA ALA A 487 -12.91 10.59 1.16
C ALA A 487 -11.37 10.66 1.13
N ASN A 488 -10.76 11.17 2.21
CA ASN A 488 -9.30 11.18 2.35
C ASN A 488 -8.71 9.76 2.28
N SER A 489 -9.25 8.84 3.07
CA SER A 489 -8.80 7.45 3.09
C SER A 489 -9.17 6.72 1.78
N SER A 490 -10.42 6.86 1.31
CA SER A 490 -10.90 6.19 0.08
C SER A 490 -10.19 6.67 -1.19
N GLY A 491 -9.82 7.95 -1.25
CA GLY A 491 -8.95 8.48 -2.30
C GLY A 491 -7.51 8.00 -2.11
N GLY A 492 -7.06 7.99 -0.87
CA GLY A 492 -5.73 7.56 -0.47
C GLY A 492 -5.37 6.16 -0.96
N VAL A 493 -6.29 5.20 -0.83
CA VAL A 493 -6.03 3.81 -1.25
C VAL A 493 -5.64 3.68 -2.73
N MET A 494 -6.13 4.58 -3.60
CA MET A 494 -5.76 4.60 -5.01
C MET A 494 -4.33 5.12 -5.23
N GLY A 495 -3.81 5.96 -4.32
CA GLY A 495 -2.42 6.42 -4.30
C GLY A 495 -1.42 5.33 -3.99
N LYS A 496 -1.86 4.24 -3.34
CA LYS A 496 -1.02 3.10 -2.99
C LYS A 496 -0.38 2.41 -4.20
N MET A 497 -1.02 2.48 -5.37
CA MET A 497 -0.44 1.94 -6.61
C MET A 497 0.85 2.62 -7.05
N ILE A 498 0.98 3.93 -6.77
CA ILE A 498 2.07 4.77 -7.29
C ILE A 498 3.03 5.22 -6.22
N ASP A 499 2.80 4.82 -4.96
CA ASP A 499 3.77 5.13 -3.93
C ASP A 499 5.09 4.40 -4.22
N ALA A 500 6.15 5.14 -4.06
CA ALA A 500 7.46 4.67 -4.42
C ALA A 500 7.92 3.46 -3.60
N GLN A 501 7.47 3.35 -2.35
CA GLN A 501 7.75 2.19 -1.50
C GLN A 501 7.11 0.92 -2.06
N SER A 502 5.82 0.96 -2.41
CA SER A 502 5.11 -0.21 -2.96
C SER A 502 5.67 -0.64 -4.32
N ILE A 503 6.08 0.32 -5.16
CA ILE A 503 6.73 0.04 -6.45
C ILE A 503 8.06 -0.68 -6.23
N VAL A 504 8.91 -0.20 -5.30
CA VAL A 504 10.20 -0.85 -4.98
C VAL A 504 9.98 -2.24 -4.36
N VAL A 505 8.97 -2.38 -3.51
CA VAL A 505 8.60 -3.70 -2.96
C VAL A 505 8.20 -4.66 -4.08
N ALA A 506 7.38 -4.19 -5.04
CA ALA A 506 6.96 -5.00 -6.18
C ALA A 506 8.14 -5.40 -7.07
N SER A 507 9.03 -4.46 -7.43
CA SER A 507 10.21 -4.74 -8.26
C SER A 507 11.16 -5.72 -7.58
N THR A 508 11.35 -5.58 -6.27
CA THR A 508 12.19 -6.47 -5.47
C THR A 508 11.59 -7.88 -5.41
N ALA A 509 10.28 -8.00 -5.17
CA ALA A 509 9.58 -9.28 -5.07
C ALA A 509 9.61 -10.06 -6.40
N THR A 510 9.53 -9.35 -7.51
CA THR A 510 9.61 -9.93 -8.87
C THR A 510 11.05 -10.09 -9.38
N ARG A 511 12.05 -9.61 -8.63
CA ARG A 511 13.46 -9.54 -9.03
C ARG A 511 13.68 -8.75 -10.32
N TRP A 512 12.80 -7.81 -10.59
CA TRP A 512 12.87 -6.94 -11.75
C TRP A 512 13.44 -5.58 -11.34
N PHE A 513 14.65 -5.63 -10.84
CA PHE A 513 15.38 -4.48 -10.32
C PHE A 513 15.65 -3.45 -11.42
N ASP A 514 15.73 -2.18 -11.05
CA ASP A 514 15.97 -1.05 -11.95
C ASP A 514 14.84 -0.77 -12.97
N HIS A 515 13.65 -1.40 -12.83
CA HIS A 515 12.49 -1.22 -13.69
C HIS A 515 11.29 -0.58 -12.98
N GLU A 516 11.55 0.10 -11.86
CA GLU A 516 10.51 0.79 -11.09
C GLU A 516 9.80 1.85 -11.93
N GLY A 517 10.53 2.48 -12.87
CA GLY A 517 9.95 3.44 -13.81
C GLY A 517 8.92 2.82 -14.76
N ASP A 518 9.14 1.59 -15.20
CA ASP A 518 8.20 0.87 -16.07
C ASP A 518 6.94 0.47 -15.31
N ILE A 519 7.11 0.01 -14.06
CA ILE A 519 5.99 -0.29 -13.17
C ILE A 519 5.17 0.99 -12.92
N LEU A 520 5.83 2.11 -12.57
CA LEU A 520 5.16 3.39 -12.34
C LEU A 520 4.36 3.85 -13.55
N ARG A 521 4.95 3.79 -14.75
CA ARG A 521 4.26 4.18 -16.00
C ARG A 521 3.00 3.36 -16.21
N TYR A 522 3.09 2.05 -15.95
CA TYR A 522 1.96 1.16 -16.14
C TYR A 522 0.83 1.48 -15.16
N VAL A 523 1.13 1.61 -13.86
CA VAL A 523 0.09 1.78 -12.84
C VAL A 523 -0.40 3.23 -12.70
N PHE A 524 0.32 4.23 -13.19
CA PHE A 524 0.02 5.65 -12.98
C PHE A 524 -1.37 6.04 -13.48
N PHE A 525 -1.70 5.69 -14.73
CA PHE A 525 -3.00 6.02 -15.30
C PHE A 525 -4.15 5.23 -14.68
N HIS A 526 -3.89 4.02 -14.22
CA HIS A 526 -4.86 3.24 -13.45
C HIS A 526 -5.15 3.90 -12.11
N SER A 527 -4.12 4.34 -11.41
CA SER A 527 -4.23 5.02 -10.11
C SER A 527 -5.04 6.31 -10.20
N ILE A 528 -4.68 7.21 -11.12
CA ILE A 528 -5.38 8.50 -11.26
C ILE A 528 -6.82 8.30 -11.76
N ALA A 529 -7.06 7.36 -12.68
CA ALA A 529 -8.40 7.08 -13.16
C ALA A 529 -9.32 6.58 -12.03
N LEU A 530 -8.85 5.64 -11.22
CA LEU A 530 -9.60 5.15 -10.07
C LEU A 530 -9.76 6.21 -8.98
N ALA A 531 -8.74 7.03 -8.70
CA ALA A 531 -8.85 8.16 -7.77
C ALA A 531 -9.88 9.18 -8.24
N CYS A 532 -9.91 9.51 -9.53
CA CYS A 532 -10.93 10.38 -10.10
C CYS A 532 -12.35 9.78 -9.99
N LEU A 533 -12.50 8.46 -10.21
CA LEU A 533 -13.78 7.79 -10.01
C LEU A 533 -14.25 7.84 -8.56
N VAL A 534 -13.35 7.66 -7.59
CA VAL A 534 -13.66 7.87 -6.17
C VAL A 534 -14.09 9.32 -5.92
N GLY A 535 -13.35 10.30 -6.44
CA GLY A 535 -13.66 11.73 -6.32
C GLY A 535 -15.02 12.09 -6.91
N VAL A 536 -15.37 11.53 -8.07
CA VAL A 536 -16.72 11.70 -8.66
C VAL A 536 -17.77 11.07 -7.75
N PHE A 537 -17.53 9.86 -7.24
CA PHE A 537 -18.48 9.18 -6.36
C PHE A 537 -18.70 9.95 -5.05
N VAL A 538 -17.65 10.47 -4.42
CA VAL A 538 -17.74 11.33 -3.24
C VAL A 538 -18.50 12.63 -3.55
N THR A 539 -18.29 13.21 -4.72
CA THR A 539 -19.04 14.40 -5.18
C THR A 539 -20.54 14.07 -5.34
N LEU A 540 -20.88 12.90 -5.87
CA LEU A 540 -22.27 12.45 -5.93
C LEU A 540 -22.86 12.27 -4.52
N GLN A 541 -22.11 11.68 -3.59
CA GLN A 541 -22.54 11.56 -2.19
C GLN A 541 -22.73 12.93 -1.52
N ALA A 542 -21.92 13.93 -1.87
CA ALA A 542 -22.06 15.28 -1.31
C ALA A 542 -23.32 16.01 -1.79
N TYR A 543 -23.75 15.84 -3.05
CA TYR A 543 -24.71 16.75 -3.68
C TYR A 543 -25.87 16.09 -4.41
N VAL A 544 -25.80 14.81 -4.76
CA VAL A 544 -26.77 14.19 -5.68
C VAL A 544 -27.58 13.10 -5.00
N TYR A 545 -28.92 13.25 -5.00
CA TYR A 545 -29.83 12.17 -4.59
C TYR A 545 -29.79 11.03 -5.64
N PRO A 546 -29.80 9.75 -5.25
CA PRO A 546 -29.96 9.21 -3.88
C PRO A 546 -28.65 9.01 -3.10
N PHE A 547 -27.48 9.36 -3.67
CA PHE A 547 -26.18 9.11 -3.04
C PHE A 547 -26.00 9.85 -1.71
N THR A 548 -26.65 11.02 -1.55
CA THR A 548 -26.67 11.77 -0.27
C THR A 548 -27.25 10.96 0.90
N LEU A 549 -28.11 9.97 0.63
CA LEU A 549 -28.65 9.07 1.68
C LEU A 549 -27.58 8.12 2.26
N MET A 550 -26.46 7.97 1.59
CA MET A 550 -25.36 7.14 2.08
C MET A 550 -24.47 7.85 3.09
N VAL A 551 -24.61 9.17 3.21
CA VAL A 551 -23.74 10.00 4.05
C VAL A 551 -24.13 9.83 5.52
N ILE A 552 -23.12 9.63 6.38
CA ILE A 552 -23.25 9.62 7.83
C ILE A 552 -22.93 11.03 8.33
N HIS A 553 -23.87 11.62 9.05
CA HIS A 553 -23.77 12.96 9.63
C HIS A 553 -23.26 12.95 11.06
#